data_f524b8e0f5148201800ec0b5d9971513
#
_entry.id   f524b8e0f5148201800ec0b5d9971513
#
_cell.length_a   1.000
_cell.length_b   1.000
_cell.length_c   1.000
_cell.angle_alpha   90.00
_cell.angle_beta   90.00
_cell.angle_gamma   90.00
#
_symmetry.space_group_name_H-M   'P 1'
#
loop_
_entity.id
_entity.type
_entity.pdbx_description
1 polymer ?
#
loop_
_entity_poly.entity_id
_entity_poly.type
_entity_poly.pdbx_seq_one_letter_code
_entity_poly.pdbx_strand_id
1 'polypeptide(L)'
;GLNVSEESLEFTGIDLNHPLRNAVNEKEALKDLFSIINKHKNKYECSRAILVGHNAHFDLGFLNESIKRNNIKRSPFHAFSVFDTVSIGGIFTGQTVLARIAKKLGFEYENELAHSASYDSEITAKVFCKILNNIN
;
A
#
# COMPACT_ATOMS: atom_id res chain seq x y z
N GLY A 1 -21.54 8.47 -10.22
CA GLY A 1 -20.70 7.83 -11.23
C GLY A 1 -19.24 8.00 -10.87
N LEU A 2 -18.43 7.03 -11.19
CA LEU A 2 -16.97 7.12 -11.08
C LEU A 2 -16.49 8.19 -12.07
N ASN A 3 -15.88 9.26 -11.56
CA ASN A 3 -15.07 10.16 -12.38
C ASN A 3 -13.70 9.49 -12.55
N VAL A 4 -13.52 8.80 -13.65
CA VAL A 4 -12.26 8.17 -14.01
C VAL A 4 -11.59 9.00 -15.08
N SER A 5 -10.36 9.44 -14.86
CA SER A 5 -9.59 10.14 -15.88
C SER A 5 -8.98 9.13 -16.86
N GLU A 6 -9.06 9.41 -18.17
CA GLU A 6 -8.44 8.56 -19.21
C GLU A 6 -6.93 8.46 -19.00
N GLU A 7 -6.28 9.55 -18.64
CA GLU A 7 -4.85 9.60 -18.31
C GLU A 7 -4.48 8.64 -17.16
N SER A 8 -5.34 8.53 -16.13
CA SER A 8 -5.11 7.58 -15.02
C SER A 8 -5.27 6.14 -15.45
N LEU A 9 -6.18 5.84 -16.39
CA LEU A 9 -6.34 4.48 -16.93
C LEU A 9 -5.15 4.09 -17.81
N GLU A 10 -4.68 4.99 -18.66
CA GLU A 10 -3.47 4.76 -19.47
C GLU A 10 -2.26 4.51 -18.57
N PHE A 11 -2.06 5.34 -17.54
CA PHE A 11 -0.93 5.21 -16.65
C PHE A 11 -0.95 3.90 -15.84
N THR A 12 -2.12 3.49 -15.36
CA THR A 12 -2.26 2.28 -14.54
C THR A 12 -2.45 1.01 -15.34
N GLY A 13 -2.77 1.10 -16.65
CA GLY A 13 -3.11 -0.03 -17.50
C GLY A 13 -4.40 -0.74 -17.10
N ILE A 14 -5.26 -0.11 -16.31
CA ILE A 14 -6.51 -0.73 -15.85
C ILE A 14 -7.57 -0.69 -16.94
N ASP A 15 -7.96 -1.85 -17.46
CA ASP A 15 -9.13 -2.00 -18.32
C ASP A 15 -10.39 -2.23 -17.45
N LEU A 16 -11.26 -1.23 -17.43
CA LEU A 16 -12.51 -1.28 -16.66
C LEU A 16 -13.51 -2.31 -17.23
N ASN A 17 -13.37 -2.68 -18.50
CA ASN A 17 -14.27 -3.58 -19.22
C ASN A 17 -13.68 -4.99 -19.40
N HIS A 18 -12.53 -5.26 -18.81
CA HIS A 18 -11.87 -6.55 -18.97
C HIS A 18 -12.79 -7.70 -18.47
N PRO A 19 -13.05 -8.74 -19.29
CA PRO A 19 -14.02 -9.80 -18.97
C PRO A 19 -13.66 -10.63 -17.72
N LEU A 20 -12.38 -10.68 -17.35
CA LEU A 20 -11.91 -11.37 -16.13
C LEU A 20 -11.74 -10.42 -14.94
N ARG A 21 -12.23 -9.20 -15.03
CA ARG A 21 -12.16 -8.25 -13.93
C ARG A 21 -13.15 -8.61 -12.82
N ASN A 22 -12.66 -9.26 -11.78
CA ASN A 22 -13.42 -9.59 -10.55
C ASN A 22 -13.42 -8.41 -9.57
N ALA A 23 -13.80 -7.22 -10.03
CA ALA A 23 -13.89 -6.08 -9.14
C ALA A 23 -15.15 -6.15 -8.28
N VAL A 24 -14.99 -6.06 -6.98
CA VAL A 24 -16.08 -5.89 -6.01
C VAL A 24 -16.30 -4.42 -5.71
N ASN A 25 -17.43 -4.06 -5.10
CA ASN A 25 -17.65 -2.68 -4.71
C ASN A 25 -16.69 -2.27 -3.58
N GLU A 26 -16.41 -0.97 -3.50
CA GLU A 26 -15.41 -0.40 -2.57
C GLU A 26 -15.69 -0.78 -1.10
N LYS A 27 -16.96 -0.81 -0.69
CA LYS A 27 -17.34 -1.15 0.68
C LYS A 27 -17.06 -2.62 1.02
N GLU A 28 -17.25 -3.52 0.08
CA GLU A 28 -16.93 -4.94 0.24
C GLU A 28 -15.43 -5.13 0.29
N ALA A 29 -14.69 -4.54 -0.64
CA ALA A 29 -13.23 -4.57 -0.65
C ALA A 29 -12.62 -4.09 0.67
N LEU A 30 -13.13 -2.98 1.23
CA LEU A 30 -12.69 -2.48 2.53
C LEU A 30 -13.02 -3.43 3.69
N LYS A 31 -14.21 -4.03 3.68
CA LYS A 31 -14.60 -4.99 4.72
C LYS A 31 -13.71 -6.23 4.71
N ASP A 32 -13.43 -6.76 3.53
CA ASP A 32 -12.57 -7.93 3.38
C ASP A 32 -11.13 -7.64 3.82
N LEU A 33 -10.57 -6.50 3.39
CA LEU A 33 -9.28 -6.04 3.83
C LEU A 33 -9.21 -5.89 5.35
N PHE A 34 -10.21 -5.22 5.95
CA PHE A 34 -10.25 -5.00 7.39
C PHE A 34 -10.46 -6.28 8.19
N SER A 35 -11.20 -7.25 7.64
CA SER A 35 -11.36 -8.58 8.24
C SER A 35 -10.02 -9.30 8.33
N ILE A 36 -9.24 -9.31 7.24
CA ILE A 36 -7.91 -9.93 7.20
C ILE A 36 -6.98 -9.25 8.22
N ILE A 37 -6.93 -7.92 8.23
CA ILE A 37 -6.07 -7.16 9.14
C ILE A 37 -6.47 -7.40 10.59
N ASN A 38 -7.77 -7.38 10.93
CA ASN A 38 -8.24 -7.63 12.29
C ASN A 38 -7.90 -9.05 12.75
N LYS A 39 -8.00 -10.05 11.87
CA LYS A 39 -7.60 -11.43 12.18
C LYS A 39 -6.13 -11.50 12.59
N HIS A 40 -5.24 -10.86 11.82
CA HIS A 40 -3.80 -10.81 12.15
C HIS A 40 -3.52 -9.99 13.40
N LYS A 41 -4.15 -8.82 13.52
CA LYS A 41 -4.03 -7.96 14.70
C LYS A 41 -4.39 -8.71 15.98
N ASN A 42 -5.49 -9.45 15.98
CA ASN A 42 -5.94 -10.23 17.13
C ASN A 42 -5.01 -11.41 17.41
N LYS A 43 -4.52 -12.10 16.35
CA LYS A 43 -3.56 -13.21 16.51
C LYS A 43 -2.28 -12.79 17.21
N TYR A 44 -1.81 -11.57 16.95
CA TYR A 44 -0.57 -11.04 17.52
C TYR A 44 -0.81 -10.06 18.70
N GLU A 45 -2.04 -10.02 19.23
CA GLU A 45 -2.44 -9.18 20.37
C GLU A 45 -2.13 -7.68 20.18
N CYS A 46 -2.14 -7.20 18.93
CA CYS A 46 -1.87 -5.82 18.62
C CYS A 46 -3.14 -4.95 18.79
N SER A 47 -2.98 -3.75 19.34
CA SER A 47 -4.09 -2.80 19.52
C SER A 47 -4.54 -2.18 18.21
N ARG A 48 -3.64 -2.01 17.24
CA ARG A 48 -3.89 -1.38 15.92
C ARG A 48 -2.90 -1.85 14.87
N ALA A 49 -3.23 -1.64 13.60
CA ALA A 49 -2.32 -1.79 12.48
C ALA A 49 -1.72 -0.42 12.11
N ILE A 50 -0.48 -0.41 11.65
CA ILE A 50 0.17 0.77 11.06
C ILE A 50 0.36 0.51 9.57
N LEU A 51 -0.09 1.44 8.74
CA LEU A 51 0.10 1.36 7.29
C LEU A 51 1.58 1.54 6.96
N VAL A 52 2.10 0.68 6.11
CA VAL A 52 3.44 0.81 5.51
C VAL A 52 3.26 1.12 4.03
N GLY A 53 3.93 2.13 3.53
CA GLY A 53 3.86 2.51 2.12
C GLY A 53 5.10 3.27 1.67
N HIS A 54 5.17 3.53 0.37
CA HIS A 54 6.15 4.44 -0.23
C HIS A 54 5.42 5.73 -0.60
N ASN A 55 5.66 6.81 0.11
CA ASN A 55 4.77 7.98 0.24
C ASN A 55 3.43 7.61 0.92
N ALA A 56 3.49 6.88 2.01
CA ALA A 56 2.36 6.23 2.67
C ALA A 56 1.21 7.17 3.06
N HIS A 57 1.45 8.47 3.19
CA HIS A 57 0.40 9.47 3.43
C HIS A 57 -0.58 9.59 2.27
N PHE A 58 -0.11 9.35 1.04
CA PHE A 58 -0.97 9.31 -0.14
C PHE A 58 -1.98 8.17 -0.03
N ASP A 59 -1.49 6.96 0.24
CA ASP A 59 -2.33 5.77 0.40
C ASP A 59 -3.30 5.91 1.58
N LEU A 60 -2.81 6.44 2.71
CA LEU A 60 -3.63 6.69 3.89
C LEU A 60 -4.75 7.71 3.60
N GLY A 61 -4.47 8.72 2.80
CA GLY A 61 -5.46 9.71 2.36
C GLY A 61 -6.61 9.07 1.58
N PHE A 62 -6.31 8.24 0.59
CA PHE A 62 -7.32 7.49 -0.17
C PHE A 62 -8.11 6.52 0.71
N LEU A 63 -7.42 5.80 1.59
CA LEU A 63 -8.05 4.89 2.53
C LEU A 63 -9.04 5.62 3.45
N ASN A 64 -8.64 6.75 4.02
CA ASN A 64 -9.48 7.53 4.91
C ASN A 64 -10.72 8.10 4.19
N GLU A 65 -10.56 8.60 2.96
CA GLU A 65 -11.69 9.07 2.16
C GLU A 65 -12.64 7.92 1.76
N SER A 66 -12.11 6.75 1.45
CA SER A 66 -12.91 5.55 1.19
C SER A 66 -13.71 5.10 2.42
N ILE A 67 -13.09 5.11 3.59
CA ILE A 67 -13.73 4.81 4.88
C ILE A 67 -14.87 5.77 5.15
N LYS A 68 -14.63 7.08 4.98
CA LYS A 68 -15.60 8.15 5.19
C LYS A 68 -16.78 8.02 4.22
N ARG A 69 -16.52 7.86 2.93
CA ARG A 69 -17.54 7.71 1.87
C ARG A 69 -18.46 6.51 2.09
N ASN A 70 -17.91 5.42 2.64
CA ASN A 70 -18.66 4.20 2.93
C ASN A 70 -19.27 4.17 4.33
N ASN A 71 -19.16 5.23 5.13
CA ASN A 71 -19.63 5.32 6.51
C ASN A 71 -19.12 4.17 7.40
N ILE A 72 -17.86 3.77 7.23
CA ILE A 72 -17.24 2.73 8.04
C ILE A 72 -16.78 3.35 9.37
N LYS A 73 -17.37 2.92 10.47
CA LYS A 73 -17.14 3.53 11.78
C LYS A 73 -15.82 3.14 12.45
N ARG A 74 -15.25 1.99 12.09
CA ARG A 74 -14.02 1.46 12.72
C ARG A 74 -13.06 0.94 11.67
N SER A 75 -11.88 1.56 11.62
CA SER A 75 -10.74 1.09 10.85
C SER A 75 -9.77 0.33 11.76
N PRO A 76 -9.13 -0.76 11.29
CA PRO A 76 -8.05 -1.40 12.03
C PRO A 76 -6.76 -0.57 12.04
N PHE A 77 -6.61 0.34 11.08
CA PHE A 77 -5.44 1.18 10.94
C PHE A 77 -5.41 2.34 11.92
N HIS A 78 -4.21 2.79 12.25
CA HIS A 78 -4.02 4.06 12.91
C HIS A 78 -4.45 5.20 11.99
N ALA A 79 -5.15 6.21 12.53
CA ALA A 79 -5.79 7.25 11.72
C ALA A 79 -4.80 8.16 10.97
N PHE A 80 -3.58 8.31 11.48
CA PHE A 80 -2.58 9.26 10.93
C PHE A 80 -1.13 8.78 11.03
N SER A 81 -0.84 7.67 11.74
CA SER A 81 0.53 7.15 11.80
C SER A 81 0.78 6.16 10.68
N VAL A 82 1.90 6.34 10.00
CA VAL A 82 2.37 5.45 8.94
C VAL A 82 3.86 5.18 9.11
N PHE A 83 4.33 4.08 8.56
CA PHE A 83 5.74 3.87 8.26
C PHE A 83 5.96 4.17 6.78
N ASP A 84 6.78 5.16 6.48
CA ASP A 84 7.05 5.59 5.12
C ASP A 84 8.44 5.14 4.67
N THR A 85 8.48 4.29 3.63
CA THR A 85 9.74 3.75 3.11
C THR A 85 10.58 4.79 2.36
N VAL A 86 10.02 5.95 1.98
CA VAL A 86 10.81 7.09 1.49
C VAL A 86 11.72 7.59 2.59
N SER A 87 11.15 7.83 3.79
CA SER A 87 11.89 8.39 4.91
C SER A 87 12.92 7.40 5.48
N ILE A 88 12.48 6.17 5.79
CA ILE A 88 13.39 5.16 6.36
C ILE A 88 14.42 4.67 5.35
N GLY A 89 14.03 4.53 4.07
CA GLY A 89 14.95 4.19 2.99
C GLY A 89 15.97 5.30 2.75
N GLY A 90 15.54 6.57 2.80
CA GLY A 90 16.40 7.74 2.73
C GLY A 90 17.47 7.74 3.81
N ILE A 91 17.09 7.51 5.06
CA ILE A 91 18.02 7.45 6.20
C ILE A 91 18.98 6.27 6.05
N PHE A 92 18.50 5.09 5.66
CA PHE A 92 19.26 3.86 5.67
C PHE A 92 20.17 3.71 4.44
N THR A 93 19.72 4.18 3.26
CA THR A 93 20.41 3.95 1.98
C THR A 93 20.91 5.23 1.30
N GLY A 94 20.46 6.40 1.74
CA GLY A 94 20.69 7.67 1.05
C GLY A 94 19.85 7.83 -0.22
N GLN A 95 18.80 7.00 -0.42
CA GLN A 95 17.93 7.01 -1.60
C GLN A 95 16.47 7.15 -1.20
N THR A 96 15.69 7.87 -2.02
CA THR A 96 14.25 8.09 -1.78
C THR A 96 13.34 7.52 -2.86
N VAL A 97 13.90 6.98 -3.95
CA VAL A 97 13.17 6.34 -5.04
C VAL A 97 13.13 4.83 -4.77
N LEU A 98 11.95 4.22 -4.77
CA LEU A 98 11.74 2.81 -4.41
C LEU A 98 12.70 1.85 -5.13
N ALA A 99 12.83 1.99 -6.44
CA ALA A 99 13.74 1.18 -7.25
C ALA A 99 15.21 1.30 -6.81
N ARG A 100 15.63 2.51 -6.44
CA ARG A 100 17.02 2.77 -5.99
C ARG A 100 17.25 2.24 -4.59
N ILE A 101 16.26 2.36 -3.69
CA ILE A 101 16.31 1.77 -2.35
C ILE A 101 16.39 0.25 -2.46
N ALA A 102 15.51 -0.37 -3.25
CA ALA A 102 15.49 -1.81 -3.48
C ALA A 102 16.84 -2.33 -3.97
N LYS A 103 17.40 -1.70 -5.00
CA LYS A 103 18.76 -2.02 -5.51
C LYS A 103 19.85 -1.92 -4.46
N LYS A 104 19.85 -0.87 -3.65
CA LYS A 104 20.84 -0.67 -2.56
C LYS A 104 20.72 -1.74 -1.48
N LEU A 105 19.54 -2.29 -1.27
CA LEU A 105 19.27 -3.37 -0.31
C LEU A 105 19.49 -4.78 -0.90
N GLY A 106 19.93 -4.87 -2.18
CA GLY A 106 20.22 -6.12 -2.85
C GLY A 106 19.01 -6.81 -3.47
N PHE A 107 17.90 -6.11 -3.67
CA PHE A 107 16.74 -6.63 -4.39
C PHE A 107 16.84 -6.32 -5.88
N GLU A 108 16.44 -7.27 -6.71
CA GLU A 108 16.16 -7.01 -8.13
C GLU A 108 14.90 -6.15 -8.26
N TYR A 109 14.92 -5.22 -9.21
CA TYR A 109 13.79 -4.36 -9.51
C TYR A 109 13.51 -4.39 -11.01
N GLU A 110 12.37 -4.93 -11.38
CA GLU A 110 11.93 -5.10 -12.76
C GLU A 110 11.15 -3.87 -13.22
N ASN A 111 11.76 -3.06 -14.08
CA ASN A 111 11.13 -1.84 -14.57
C ASN A 111 9.84 -2.09 -15.38
N GLU A 112 9.72 -3.25 -16.01
CA GLU A 112 8.54 -3.66 -16.79
C GLU A 112 7.31 -3.91 -15.90
N LEU A 113 7.52 -4.31 -14.65
CA LEU A 113 6.47 -4.52 -13.65
C LEU A 113 6.22 -3.29 -12.77
N ALA A 114 7.08 -2.27 -12.90
CA ALA A 114 6.91 -1.00 -12.20
C ALA A 114 5.54 -0.39 -12.50
N HIS A 115 4.96 0.28 -11.48
CA HIS A 115 3.59 0.83 -11.50
C HIS A 115 2.46 -0.19 -11.45
N SER A 116 2.76 -1.48 -11.34
CA SER A 116 1.79 -2.47 -10.91
C SER A 116 1.62 -2.37 -9.38
N ALA A 117 0.39 -2.14 -8.92
CA ALA A 117 0.10 -1.97 -7.48
C ALA A 117 0.56 -3.16 -6.63
N SER A 118 0.45 -4.39 -7.15
CA SER A 118 0.89 -5.60 -6.46
C SER A 118 2.41 -5.67 -6.36
N TYR A 119 3.12 -5.37 -7.45
CA TYR A 119 4.59 -5.41 -7.48
C TYR A 119 5.19 -4.32 -6.58
N ASP A 120 4.72 -3.09 -6.70
CA ASP A 120 5.21 -1.97 -5.88
C ASP A 120 4.93 -2.20 -4.39
N SER A 121 3.78 -2.78 -4.03
CA SER A 121 3.46 -3.16 -2.66
C SER A 121 4.38 -4.25 -2.13
N GLU A 122 4.70 -5.27 -2.95
CA GLU A 122 5.62 -6.34 -2.58
C GLU A 122 7.04 -5.81 -2.34
N ILE A 123 7.55 -4.99 -3.25
CA ILE A 123 8.88 -4.37 -3.11
C ILE A 123 8.93 -3.45 -1.90
N THR A 124 7.88 -2.65 -1.66
CA THR A 124 7.78 -1.80 -0.48
C THR A 124 7.82 -2.61 0.81
N ALA A 125 7.11 -3.73 0.87
CA ALA A 125 7.14 -4.63 2.02
C ALA A 125 8.53 -5.27 2.22
N LYS A 126 9.17 -5.74 1.16
CA LYS A 126 10.54 -6.30 1.20
C LYS A 126 11.55 -5.26 1.72
N VAL A 127 11.49 -4.03 1.21
CA VAL A 127 12.33 -2.91 1.64
C VAL A 127 12.12 -2.63 3.12
N PHE A 128 10.87 -2.48 3.56
CA PHE A 128 10.55 -2.23 4.97
C PHE A 128 11.07 -3.33 5.89
N CYS A 129 10.78 -4.59 5.58
CA CYS A 129 11.22 -5.73 6.39
C CYS A 129 12.76 -5.85 6.43
N LYS A 130 13.42 -5.60 5.31
CA LYS A 130 14.89 -5.65 5.25
C LYS A 130 15.53 -4.59 6.15
N ILE A 131 15.01 -3.37 6.11
CA ILE A 131 15.51 -2.27 6.96
C ILE A 131 15.23 -2.58 8.43
N LEU A 132 14.00 -2.99 8.77
CA LEU A 132 13.61 -3.32 10.13
C LEU A 132 14.50 -4.42 10.75
N ASN A 133 14.80 -5.48 9.97
CA ASN A 133 15.65 -6.58 10.42
C ASN A 133 17.14 -6.20 10.54
N ASN A 134 17.57 -5.06 10.00
CA ASN A 134 18.94 -4.57 10.16
C ASN A 134 19.09 -3.55 11.31
N ILE A 135 17.97 -3.10 11.88
CA ILE A 135 17.97 -2.18 13.03
C ILE A 135 17.94 -2.97 14.36
N ASN A 136 17.40 -4.18 14.34
CA ASN A 136 17.33 -5.10 15.47
C ASN A 136 18.44 -6.13 15.39
#